data_8f44cf6b9c9eaac66bbadbe171611947
#
_entry.id   8f44cf6b9c9eaac66bbadbe171611947
#
_cell.length_a   1.000
_cell.length_b   1.000
_cell.length_c   1.000
_cell.angle_alpha   90.00
_cell.angle_beta   90.00
_cell.angle_gamma   90.00
#
_symmetry.space_group_name_H-M   'P 1'
#
loop_
_entity.id
_entity.type
_entity.pdbx_description
1 polymer ?
#
loop_
_entity_poly.entity_id
_entity_poly.type
_entity_poly.pdbx_seq_one_letter_code
_entity_poly.pdbx_strand_id
1 'polypeptide(L)'
;VSETNIGDVLDVETLDGYDKLDNTFLSTVYSLFYNGPDEYTETIVNDKTGMVDTISIISNLIVDPHRNNLVIEQINKLLKLESNIFVFSDRRGHLEELFNLFLESCENTDIKINVSIPELTKSQILYGGSKKESIEMAKNESSVIFTTYKYSSTGVSINRLTGLILATPRRSNMIQIINRIFRQSDEYRSIHRYIIDIVDNKTVLKNQYYTRKQAYKERESIIIESKIDFMKMK
;
A
#
# COMPACT_ATOMS: atom_id res chain seq x y z
N VAL A 1 -0.95 13.97 19.80
CA VAL A 1 -0.48 13.09 18.71
C VAL A 1 1.02 13.03 18.87
N SER A 2 1.55 11.93 19.43
CA SER A 2 2.99 11.73 19.57
C SER A 2 3.63 11.61 18.19
N GLU A 3 4.72 12.33 17.97
CA GLU A 3 5.57 12.15 16.78
C GLU A 3 6.31 10.81 16.97
N THR A 4 5.79 9.74 16.36
CA THR A 4 6.46 8.44 16.34
C THR A 4 7.37 8.36 15.11
N ASN A 5 8.60 7.91 15.31
CA ASN A 5 9.56 7.62 14.23
C ASN A 5 9.03 6.48 13.35
N ILE A 6 9.41 6.43 12.05
CA ILE A 6 9.01 5.37 11.11
C ILE A 6 9.34 3.97 11.63
N GLY A 7 10.43 3.83 12.43
CA GLY A 7 10.80 2.59 13.10
C GLY A 7 9.72 2.10 14.08
N ASP A 8 9.07 3.03 14.77
CA ASP A 8 8.11 2.73 15.83
C ASP A 8 6.72 2.34 15.28
N VAL A 9 6.42 2.65 14.00
CA VAL A 9 5.10 2.43 13.39
C VAL A 9 4.85 0.98 12.98
N LEU A 10 5.91 0.23 12.71
CA LEU A 10 5.85 -1.20 12.35
C LEU A 10 6.92 -1.99 13.11
N ASP A 11 7.13 -1.69 14.38
CA ASP A 11 7.98 -2.52 15.21
C ASP A 11 7.20 -3.80 15.56
N VAL A 12 7.80 -4.97 15.32
CA VAL A 12 7.18 -6.28 15.59
C VAL A 12 6.79 -6.39 17.06
N GLU A 13 7.54 -5.76 17.97
CA GLU A 13 7.23 -5.73 19.40
C GLU A 13 5.95 -4.95 19.73
N THR A 14 5.63 -3.89 18.95
CA THR A 14 4.39 -3.13 19.11
C THR A 14 3.19 -3.92 18.58
N LEU A 15 3.38 -4.75 17.55
CA LEU A 15 2.35 -5.63 17.00
C LEU A 15 2.04 -6.79 17.95
N ASP A 16 3.05 -7.39 18.58
CA ASP A 16 2.86 -8.44 19.60
C ASP A 16 1.99 -7.99 20.80
N GLY A 17 1.99 -6.70 21.10
CA GLY A 17 1.13 -6.12 22.14
C GLY A 17 -0.35 -6.08 21.75
N TYR A 18 -0.65 -5.94 20.46
CA TYR A 18 -2.02 -5.91 19.94
C TYR A 18 -2.59 -7.30 19.65
N ASP A 19 -1.75 -8.28 19.28
CA ASP A 19 -2.19 -9.68 19.09
C ASP A 19 -2.71 -10.34 20.38
N LYS A 20 -2.43 -9.76 21.53
CA LYS A 20 -2.95 -10.22 22.83
C LYS A 20 -4.29 -9.61 23.23
N LEU A 21 -4.73 -8.58 22.52
CA LEU A 21 -6.01 -7.91 22.75
C LEU A 21 -7.08 -8.48 21.81
N ASP A 22 -7.74 -9.53 22.29
CA ASP A 22 -9.00 -10.06 21.75
C ASP A 22 -9.05 -10.32 20.22
N ASN A 23 -9.30 -11.54 19.82
CA ASN A 23 -9.48 -12.04 18.46
C ASN A 23 -10.59 -11.37 17.62
N THR A 24 -11.09 -10.21 18.02
CA THR A 24 -12.17 -9.47 17.35
C THR A 24 -11.70 -8.58 16.21
N PHE A 25 -10.47 -8.04 16.26
CA PHE A 25 -9.97 -7.14 15.23
C PHE A 25 -9.01 -7.86 14.28
N LEU A 26 -9.53 -8.19 13.09
CA LEU A 26 -8.77 -8.94 12.09
C LEU A 26 -7.90 -8.07 11.18
N SER A 27 -7.83 -6.76 11.41
CA SER A 27 -7.04 -5.87 10.56
C SER A 27 -6.55 -4.60 11.24
N THR A 28 -5.34 -4.17 10.85
CA THR A 28 -4.75 -2.88 11.21
C THR A 28 -4.50 -2.03 9.97
N VAL A 29 -4.88 -0.76 10.04
CA VAL A 29 -4.64 0.24 9.02
C VAL A 29 -3.59 1.22 9.52
N TYR A 30 -2.46 1.29 8.85
CA TYR A 30 -1.44 2.30 9.08
C TYR A 30 -1.65 3.44 8.10
N SER A 31 -2.18 4.56 8.57
CA SER A 31 -2.40 5.76 7.78
C SER A 31 -1.19 6.68 7.91
N LEU A 32 -0.35 6.69 6.89
CA LEU A 32 0.92 7.41 6.86
C LEU A 32 0.70 8.80 6.24
N PHE A 33 0.59 9.82 7.06
CA PHE A 33 0.42 11.22 6.62
C PHE A 33 1.75 11.76 6.12
N TYR A 34 2.01 11.58 4.83
CA TYR A 34 3.24 11.92 4.17
C TYR A 34 3.33 13.42 3.87
N ASN A 35 4.40 14.05 4.34
CA ASN A 35 4.78 15.43 4.06
C ASN A 35 5.98 15.42 3.10
N GLY A 36 5.74 15.32 1.82
CA GLY A 36 6.75 15.32 0.76
C GLY A 36 7.34 16.69 0.47
N PRO A 37 8.37 16.75 -0.42
CA PRO A 37 8.91 18.00 -0.95
C PRO A 37 7.84 18.84 -1.65
N ASP A 38 7.96 20.16 -1.56
CA ASP A 38 6.97 21.08 -2.14
C ASP A 38 6.84 20.91 -3.66
N GLU A 39 7.93 20.65 -4.35
CA GLU A 39 7.97 20.42 -5.81
C GLU A 39 7.03 19.31 -6.30
N TYR A 40 6.74 18.29 -5.45
CA TYR A 40 5.82 17.19 -5.80
C TYR A 40 4.44 17.32 -5.18
N THR A 41 4.27 18.22 -4.21
CA THR A 41 3.04 18.31 -3.40
C THR A 41 2.24 19.61 -3.63
N GLU A 42 2.67 20.45 -4.55
CA GLU A 42 1.96 21.69 -4.88
C GLU A 42 0.54 21.43 -5.42
N THR A 43 -0.37 22.29 -5.03
CA THR A 43 -1.72 22.27 -5.58
C THR A 43 -1.72 22.88 -6.98
N ILE A 44 -2.04 22.06 -7.98
CA ILE A 44 -2.13 22.50 -9.37
C ILE A 44 -3.57 22.89 -9.68
N VAL A 45 -3.73 24.07 -10.25
CA VAL A 45 -5.03 24.61 -10.70
C VAL A 45 -5.00 24.69 -12.22
N ASN A 46 -6.08 24.24 -12.85
CA ASN A 46 -6.25 24.36 -14.30
C ASN A 46 -6.53 25.83 -14.66
N ASP A 47 -5.65 26.46 -15.43
CA ASP A 47 -5.71 27.89 -15.79
C ASP A 47 -7.01 28.28 -16.54
N LYS A 48 -7.63 27.33 -17.27
CA LYS A 48 -8.85 27.59 -18.06
C LYS A 48 -10.12 27.52 -17.22
N THR A 49 -10.14 26.65 -16.21
CA THR A 49 -11.36 26.38 -15.43
C THR A 49 -11.30 26.92 -14.01
N GLY A 50 -10.12 27.29 -13.49
CA GLY A 50 -9.90 27.67 -12.11
C GLY A 50 -10.08 26.51 -11.12
N MET A 51 -10.29 25.29 -11.59
CA MET A 51 -10.49 24.10 -10.74
C MET A 51 -9.18 23.41 -10.45
N VAL A 52 -9.13 22.72 -9.31
CA VAL A 52 -7.97 21.90 -8.91
C VAL A 52 -7.81 20.74 -9.90
N ASP A 53 -6.61 20.61 -10.48
CA ASP A 53 -6.25 19.53 -11.38
C ASP A 53 -5.67 18.34 -10.61
N THR A 54 -6.56 17.48 -10.15
CA THR A 54 -6.19 16.27 -9.39
C THR A 54 -5.37 15.27 -10.22
N ILE A 55 -5.51 15.29 -11.55
CA ILE A 55 -4.77 14.41 -12.46
C ILE A 55 -3.29 14.80 -12.48
N SER A 56 -3.01 16.10 -12.62
CA SER A 56 -1.64 16.62 -12.60
C SER A 56 -1.01 16.49 -11.22
N ILE A 57 -1.77 16.73 -10.14
CA ILE A 57 -1.27 16.49 -8.77
C ILE A 57 -0.85 15.03 -8.59
N ILE A 58 -1.66 14.05 -8.99
CA ILE A 58 -1.29 12.63 -8.91
C ILE A 58 -0.05 12.34 -9.78
N SER A 59 0.06 12.97 -10.95
CA SER A 59 1.22 12.79 -11.82
C SER A 59 2.53 13.29 -11.20
N ASN A 60 2.48 14.34 -10.37
CA ASN A 60 3.63 14.81 -9.60
C ASN A 60 3.95 13.88 -8.41
N LEU A 61 2.94 13.41 -7.70
CA LEU A 61 3.14 12.52 -6.55
C LEU A 61 3.80 11.19 -6.92
N ILE A 62 3.48 10.62 -8.08
CA ILE A 62 4.04 9.32 -8.50
C ILE A 62 5.50 9.37 -8.91
N VAL A 63 6.05 10.54 -9.18
CA VAL A 63 7.48 10.73 -9.51
C VAL A 63 8.32 11.20 -8.34
N ASP A 64 7.71 11.39 -7.15
CA ASP A 64 8.42 11.71 -5.92
C ASP A 64 9.23 10.49 -5.43
N PRO A 65 10.59 10.54 -5.49
CA PRO A 65 11.43 9.41 -5.12
C PRO A 65 11.34 9.05 -3.64
N HIS A 66 11.15 10.03 -2.75
CA HIS A 66 10.99 9.79 -1.32
C HIS A 66 9.69 9.04 -1.03
N ARG A 67 8.62 9.43 -1.71
CA ARG A 67 7.33 8.77 -1.60
C ARG A 67 7.36 7.34 -2.14
N ASN A 68 8.03 7.13 -3.27
CA ASN A 68 8.21 5.81 -3.86
C ASN A 68 9.05 4.91 -2.95
N ASN A 69 10.13 5.42 -2.39
CA ASN A 69 10.94 4.70 -1.40
C ASN A 69 10.13 4.34 -0.14
N LEU A 70 9.25 5.24 0.33
CA LEU A 70 8.34 4.91 1.43
C LEU A 70 7.44 3.71 1.08
N VAL A 71 6.91 3.63 -0.15
CA VAL A 71 6.13 2.46 -0.60
C VAL A 71 6.97 1.19 -0.51
N ILE A 72 8.21 1.21 -1.03
CA ILE A 72 9.12 0.05 -1.01
C ILE A 72 9.45 -0.37 0.42
N GLU A 73 9.72 0.59 1.29
CA GLU A 73 9.95 0.32 2.72
C GLU A 73 8.76 -0.40 3.37
N GLN A 74 7.53 0.03 3.07
CA GLN A 74 6.34 -0.63 3.61
C GLN A 74 6.12 -2.02 3.02
N ILE A 75 6.43 -2.25 1.73
CA ILE A 75 6.42 -3.61 1.15
C ILE A 75 7.37 -4.51 1.95
N ASN A 76 8.63 -4.07 2.14
CA ASN A 76 9.64 -4.84 2.85
C ASN A 76 9.25 -5.13 4.32
N LYS A 77 8.58 -4.18 5.00
CA LYS A 77 8.06 -4.40 6.35
C LYS A 77 6.97 -5.46 6.37
N LEU A 78 6.00 -5.39 5.46
CA LEU A 78 4.92 -6.38 5.38
C LEU A 78 5.42 -7.78 4.98
N LEU A 79 6.46 -7.88 4.14
CA LEU A 79 7.09 -9.16 3.81
C LEU A 79 7.74 -9.83 5.03
N LYS A 80 8.34 -9.04 5.96
CA LYS A 80 8.86 -9.57 7.23
C LYS A 80 7.76 -10.13 8.13
N LEU A 81 6.52 -9.71 7.94
CA LEU A 81 5.32 -10.24 8.61
C LEU A 81 4.66 -11.36 7.80
N GLU A 82 5.39 -11.95 6.83
CA GLU A 82 4.91 -13.03 5.96
C GLU A 82 3.62 -12.70 5.20
N SER A 83 3.35 -11.41 4.98
CA SER A 83 2.17 -10.95 4.26
C SER A 83 2.29 -11.16 2.76
N ASN A 84 1.19 -11.60 2.13
CA ASN A 84 1.02 -11.54 0.69
C ASN A 84 0.31 -10.23 0.33
N ILE A 85 0.93 -9.42 -0.54
CA ILE A 85 0.64 -7.99 -0.65
C ILE A 85 0.07 -7.62 -2.01
N PHE A 86 -1.01 -6.82 -2.02
CA PHE A 86 -1.40 -5.99 -3.17
C PHE A 86 -0.85 -4.58 -3.03
N VAL A 87 -0.15 -4.08 -4.06
CA VAL A 87 0.28 -2.70 -4.20
C VAL A 87 -0.57 -2.03 -5.28
N PHE A 88 -1.34 -1.02 -4.90
CA PHE A 88 -2.27 -0.34 -5.79
C PHE A 88 -1.78 1.02 -6.25
N SER A 89 -1.85 1.24 -7.57
CA SER A 89 -1.69 2.57 -8.18
C SER A 89 -2.75 2.81 -9.26
N ASP A 90 -3.08 4.08 -9.50
CA ASP A 90 -3.94 4.48 -10.64
C ASP A 90 -3.17 4.50 -11.98
N ARG A 91 -1.82 4.45 -11.95
CA ARG A 91 -0.96 4.61 -13.14
C ARG A 91 -0.09 3.38 -13.38
N ARG A 92 -0.10 2.86 -14.62
CA ARG A 92 0.74 1.72 -15.02
C ARG A 92 2.23 2.03 -14.91
N GLY A 93 2.67 3.17 -15.44
CA GLY A 93 4.08 3.58 -15.35
C GLY A 93 4.58 3.69 -13.91
N HIS A 94 3.72 4.12 -12.97
CA HIS A 94 4.08 4.13 -11.56
C HIS A 94 4.21 2.70 -10.98
N LEU A 95 3.38 1.76 -11.41
CA LEU A 95 3.52 0.36 -11.00
C LEU A 95 4.81 -0.26 -11.52
N GLU A 96 5.20 0.05 -12.77
CA GLU A 96 6.45 -0.40 -13.39
C GLU A 96 7.66 0.19 -12.63
N GLU A 97 7.61 1.48 -12.28
CA GLU A 97 8.63 2.14 -11.46
C GLU A 97 8.76 1.51 -10.07
N LEU A 98 7.65 1.36 -9.36
CA LEU A 98 7.65 0.72 -8.03
C LEU A 98 8.13 -0.74 -8.09
N PHE A 99 7.80 -1.46 -9.16
CA PHE A 99 8.26 -2.82 -9.36
C PHE A 99 9.78 -2.88 -9.54
N ASN A 100 10.35 -2.00 -10.36
CA ASN A 100 11.79 -1.92 -10.58
C ASN A 100 12.51 -1.54 -9.27
N LEU A 101 12.06 -0.51 -8.56
CA LEU A 101 12.61 -0.13 -7.25
C LEU A 101 12.54 -1.27 -6.23
N PHE A 102 11.45 -2.04 -6.25
CA PHE A 102 11.32 -3.21 -5.39
C PHE A 102 12.36 -4.28 -5.73
N LEU A 103 12.56 -4.61 -7.01
CA LEU A 103 13.58 -5.57 -7.44
C LEU A 103 14.99 -5.09 -7.04
N GLU A 104 15.32 -3.82 -7.27
CA GLU A 104 16.58 -3.22 -6.84
C GLU A 104 16.77 -3.29 -5.31
N SER A 105 15.71 -3.09 -4.55
CA SER A 105 15.76 -3.23 -3.09
C SER A 105 16.06 -4.66 -2.64
N CYS A 106 15.60 -5.65 -3.39
CA CYS A 106 15.88 -7.06 -3.12
C CYS A 106 17.34 -7.43 -3.41
N GLU A 107 17.94 -6.83 -4.46
CA GLU A 107 19.34 -7.10 -4.84
C GLU A 107 20.34 -6.43 -3.88
N ASN A 108 20.02 -5.23 -3.41
CA ASN A 108 20.90 -4.41 -2.57
C ASN A 108 20.84 -4.76 -1.07
N THR A 109 19.97 -5.67 -0.69
CA THR A 109 19.79 -5.97 0.73
C THR A 109 20.62 -7.18 1.15
N ASP A 110 21.69 -6.94 1.95
CA ASP A 110 22.19 -7.86 2.97
C ASP A 110 21.11 -8.15 4.07
N ILE A 111 19.85 -7.84 3.78
CA ILE A 111 18.75 -8.18 4.68
C ILE A 111 18.63 -9.69 4.62
N LYS A 112 19.16 -10.35 5.65
CA LYS A 112 18.72 -11.68 6.06
C LYS A 112 17.26 -11.63 6.48
N ILE A 113 16.39 -11.29 5.50
CA ILE A 113 15.00 -11.65 5.57
C ILE A 113 15.04 -13.17 5.55
N ASN A 114 14.41 -13.85 6.50
CA ASN A 114 14.26 -15.31 6.48
C ASN A 114 13.39 -15.80 5.30
N VAL A 115 13.17 -14.94 4.32
CA VAL A 115 12.50 -15.19 3.05
C VAL A 115 13.60 -15.36 2.00
N SER A 116 13.66 -16.49 1.37
CA SER A 116 14.67 -16.77 0.35
C SER A 116 14.49 -15.83 -0.87
N ILE A 117 15.59 -15.38 -1.48
CA ILE A 117 15.58 -14.57 -2.72
C ILE A 117 14.63 -15.11 -3.80
N PRO A 118 14.47 -16.46 -4.00
CA PRO A 118 13.46 -17.01 -4.90
C PRO A 118 12.02 -16.65 -4.56
N GLU A 119 11.66 -16.40 -3.32
CA GLU A 119 10.29 -15.97 -2.94
C GLU A 119 10.05 -14.49 -3.25
N LEU A 120 11.08 -13.64 -3.16
CA LEU A 120 11.02 -12.23 -3.57
C LEU A 120 10.92 -12.08 -5.09
N THR A 121 11.47 -13.01 -5.88
CA THR A 121 11.38 -13.00 -7.36
C THR A 121 10.01 -13.43 -7.89
N LYS A 122 9.10 -13.92 -7.03
CA LYS A 122 7.71 -14.26 -7.41
C LYS A 122 6.76 -13.05 -7.45
N SER A 123 7.27 -11.84 -7.51
CA SER A 123 6.46 -10.62 -7.68
C SER A 123 5.94 -10.48 -9.10
N GLN A 124 4.74 -9.90 -9.26
CA GLN A 124 4.08 -9.74 -10.56
C GLN A 124 3.43 -8.36 -10.70
N ILE A 125 3.42 -7.85 -11.94
CA ILE A 125 2.58 -6.71 -12.30
C ILE A 125 1.35 -7.23 -13.05
N LEU A 126 0.15 -6.87 -12.57
CA LEU A 126 -1.10 -7.24 -13.20
C LEU A 126 -1.92 -6.01 -13.59
N TYR A 127 -2.27 -5.93 -14.86
CA TYR A 127 -3.21 -4.94 -15.40
C TYR A 127 -4.02 -5.53 -16.57
N GLY A 128 -4.99 -4.77 -17.10
CA GLY A 128 -5.78 -5.23 -18.24
C GLY A 128 -4.90 -5.59 -19.45
N GLY A 129 -4.99 -6.86 -19.89
CA GLY A 129 -4.14 -7.42 -20.93
C GLY A 129 -2.96 -8.25 -20.44
N SER A 130 -2.80 -8.45 -19.12
CA SER A 130 -1.81 -9.40 -18.58
C SER A 130 -2.03 -10.81 -19.12
N LYS A 131 -0.94 -11.52 -19.39
CA LYS A 131 -0.97 -12.91 -19.89
C LYS A 131 -1.55 -13.86 -18.84
N LYS A 132 -2.16 -14.94 -19.30
CA LYS A 132 -2.79 -15.93 -18.43
C LYS A 132 -1.79 -16.56 -17.45
N GLU A 133 -0.57 -16.83 -17.91
CA GLU A 133 0.51 -17.37 -17.08
C GLU A 133 0.87 -16.43 -15.92
N SER A 134 0.96 -15.10 -16.19
CA SER A 134 1.24 -14.10 -15.15
C SER A 134 0.11 -14.01 -14.12
N ILE A 135 -1.14 -14.20 -14.55
CA ILE A 135 -2.30 -14.22 -13.66
C ILE A 135 -2.27 -15.47 -12.75
N GLU A 136 -1.97 -16.64 -13.31
CA GLU A 136 -1.87 -17.88 -12.54
C GLU A 136 -0.68 -17.84 -11.56
N MET A 137 0.48 -17.33 -11.98
CA MET A 137 1.62 -17.13 -11.10
C MET A 137 1.27 -16.17 -9.94
N ALA A 138 0.59 -15.07 -10.23
CA ALA A 138 0.15 -14.14 -9.19
C ALA A 138 -0.80 -14.78 -8.18
N LYS A 139 -1.72 -15.63 -8.65
CA LYS A 139 -2.67 -16.33 -7.77
C LYS A 139 -2.00 -17.34 -6.84
N ASN A 140 -1.06 -18.08 -7.36
CA ASN A 140 -0.56 -19.28 -6.70
C ASN A 140 0.78 -19.05 -5.97
N GLU A 141 1.62 -18.12 -6.46
CA GLU A 141 3.00 -18.05 -6.05
C GLU A 141 3.47 -16.66 -5.59
N SER A 142 2.97 -15.56 -6.18
CA SER A 142 3.54 -14.24 -5.93
C SER A 142 3.23 -13.70 -4.54
N SER A 143 4.27 -13.27 -3.82
CA SER A 143 4.11 -12.60 -2.52
C SER A 143 3.78 -11.13 -2.66
N VAL A 144 4.20 -10.46 -3.76
CA VAL A 144 3.88 -9.06 -4.03
C VAL A 144 3.26 -8.91 -5.41
N ILE A 145 2.09 -8.29 -5.48
CA ILE A 145 1.36 -8.08 -6.73
C ILE A 145 1.08 -6.60 -6.91
N PHE A 146 1.69 -6.00 -7.91
CA PHE A 146 1.46 -4.62 -8.32
C PHE A 146 0.30 -4.56 -9.30
N THR A 147 -0.72 -3.76 -9.01
CA THR A 147 -1.93 -3.73 -9.85
C THR A 147 -2.64 -2.38 -9.83
N THR A 148 -3.45 -2.12 -10.87
CA THR A 148 -4.29 -0.93 -10.89
C THR A 148 -5.60 -1.17 -10.12
N TYR A 149 -6.13 -0.11 -9.51
CA TYR A 149 -7.44 -0.17 -8.85
C TYR A 149 -8.54 -0.68 -9.80
N LYS A 150 -8.48 -0.27 -11.08
CA LYS A 150 -9.44 -0.70 -12.10
C LYS A 150 -9.34 -2.20 -12.36
N TYR A 151 -8.15 -2.75 -12.49
CA TYR A 151 -7.95 -4.17 -12.80
C TYR A 151 -8.40 -5.06 -11.64
N SER A 152 -8.12 -4.66 -10.41
CA SER A 152 -8.56 -5.42 -9.24
C SER A 152 -10.09 -5.56 -9.16
N SER A 153 -10.87 -4.62 -9.75
CA SER A 153 -12.32 -4.72 -9.79
C SER A 153 -12.84 -5.80 -10.76
N THR A 154 -12.02 -6.27 -11.72
CA THR A 154 -12.42 -7.19 -12.79
C THR A 154 -12.35 -8.68 -12.45
N GLY A 155 -12.24 -9.07 -11.19
CA GLY A 155 -12.54 -10.45 -10.79
C GLY A 155 -11.38 -11.38 -10.52
N VAL A 156 -10.11 -10.93 -10.53
CA VAL A 156 -9.01 -11.77 -10.05
C VAL A 156 -9.13 -11.93 -8.53
N SER A 157 -9.53 -13.11 -8.10
CA SER A 157 -9.60 -13.46 -6.68
C SER A 157 -8.33 -14.16 -6.27
N ILE A 158 -7.66 -13.64 -5.24
CA ILE A 158 -6.45 -14.24 -4.65
C ILE A 158 -6.71 -14.34 -3.15
N ASN A 159 -7.00 -15.56 -2.69
CA ASN A 159 -7.50 -15.78 -1.33
C ASN A 159 -6.43 -15.64 -0.24
N ARG A 160 -5.15 -15.80 -0.61
CA ARG A 160 -4.02 -15.75 0.32
C ARG A 160 -3.51 -14.34 0.63
N LEU A 161 -4.14 -13.29 0.09
CA LEU A 161 -3.74 -11.90 0.34
C LEU A 161 -4.05 -11.47 1.77
N THR A 162 -3.06 -10.90 2.43
CA THR A 162 -3.14 -10.41 3.81
C THR A 162 -2.68 -8.97 3.96
N GLY A 163 -1.99 -8.42 2.96
CA GLY A 163 -1.49 -7.05 2.92
C GLY A 163 -2.05 -6.24 1.75
N LEU A 164 -2.22 -4.93 1.97
CA LEU A 164 -2.70 -3.99 0.97
C LEU A 164 -1.97 -2.66 1.13
N ILE A 165 -1.39 -2.14 0.04
CA ILE A 165 -0.74 -0.82 0.03
C ILE A 165 -1.43 0.07 -0.99
N LEU A 166 -1.91 1.23 -0.56
CA LEU A 166 -2.49 2.25 -1.42
C LEU A 166 -1.38 3.23 -1.82
N ALA A 167 -0.69 2.95 -2.93
CA ALA A 167 0.42 3.75 -3.40
C ALA A 167 0.00 5.04 -4.13
N THR A 168 -1.27 5.19 -4.50
CA THR A 168 -1.84 6.47 -4.97
C THR A 168 -3.15 6.77 -4.25
N PRO A 169 -3.53 8.06 -4.08
CA PRO A 169 -4.79 8.43 -3.47
C PRO A 169 -5.99 7.85 -4.24
N ARG A 170 -6.99 7.38 -3.51
CA ARG A 170 -8.23 6.84 -4.07
C ARG A 170 -9.43 7.27 -3.23
N ARG A 171 -10.51 7.70 -3.88
CA ARG A 171 -11.75 8.11 -3.21
C ARG A 171 -12.84 7.04 -3.27
N SER A 172 -13.01 6.40 -4.42
CA SER A 172 -14.17 5.54 -4.70
C SER A 172 -13.85 4.05 -4.60
N ASN A 173 -14.88 3.24 -4.35
CA ASN A 173 -14.83 1.78 -4.33
C ASN A 173 -13.90 1.18 -3.27
N MET A 174 -13.65 1.91 -2.17
CA MET A 174 -12.71 1.47 -1.14
C MET A 174 -13.12 0.18 -0.46
N ILE A 175 -14.40 0.00 -0.13
CA ILE A 175 -14.92 -1.24 0.46
C ILE A 175 -14.62 -2.45 -0.43
N GLN A 176 -14.77 -2.30 -1.76
CA GLN A 176 -14.47 -3.38 -2.70
C GLN A 176 -12.99 -3.71 -2.76
N ILE A 177 -12.12 -2.69 -2.66
CA ILE A 177 -10.66 -2.85 -2.65
C ILE A 177 -10.22 -3.55 -1.36
N ILE A 178 -10.67 -3.05 -0.21
CA ILE A 178 -10.36 -3.60 1.11
C ILE A 178 -10.84 -5.05 1.21
N ASN A 179 -12.04 -5.33 0.73
CA ASN A 179 -12.60 -6.69 0.74
C ASN A 179 -11.75 -7.71 -0.04
N ARG A 180 -10.77 -7.28 -0.84
CA ARG A 180 -9.85 -8.20 -1.52
C ARG A 180 -9.00 -9.00 -0.56
N ILE A 181 -8.55 -8.38 0.53
CA ILE A 181 -7.77 -9.08 1.56
C ILE A 181 -8.64 -9.79 2.59
N PHE A 182 -9.97 -9.59 2.55
CA PHE A 182 -10.93 -10.29 3.41
C PHE A 182 -11.70 -11.40 2.70
N ARG A 183 -11.41 -11.67 1.43
CA ARG A 183 -11.95 -12.84 0.71
C ARG A 183 -11.20 -14.09 1.18
N GLN A 184 -11.91 -14.99 1.84
CA GLN A 184 -11.29 -16.09 2.58
C GLN A 184 -11.83 -17.45 2.16
N SER A 185 -10.92 -18.42 2.07
CA SER A 185 -11.19 -19.79 2.49
C SER A 185 -11.11 -19.87 4.02
N ASP A 186 -11.76 -20.83 4.66
CA ASP A 186 -11.78 -20.97 6.12
C ASP A 186 -10.36 -21.05 6.73
N GLU A 187 -9.40 -21.52 5.96
CA GLU A 187 -7.97 -21.66 6.30
C GLU A 187 -7.30 -20.34 6.67
N TYR A 188 -7.74 -19.19 6.09
CA TYR A 188 -7.11 -17.88 6.28
C TYR A 188 -7.92 -16.92 7.16
N ARG A 189 -8.98 -17.39 7.82
CA ARG A 189 -9.86 -16.51 8.63
C ARG A 189 -9.16 -15.89 9.83
N SER A 190 -8.24 -16.62 10.45
CA SER A 190 -7.53 -16.20 11.66
C SER A 190 -6.30 -15.32 11.38
N ILE A 191 -5.91 -15.14 10.11
CA ILE A 191 -4.71 -14.37 9.76
C ILE A 191 -5.01 -12.89 9.85
N HIS A 192 -4.17 -12.13 10.55
CA HIS A 192 -4.25 -10.68 10.64
C HIS A 192 -3.99 -10.00 9.30
N ARG A 193 -4.69 -8.91 9.00
CA ARG A 193 -4.55 -8.16 7.75
C ARG A 193 -3.97 -6.78 7.99
N TYR A 194 -3.15 -6.34 7.04
CA TYR A 194 -2.48 -5.05 7.10
C TYR A 194 -2.87 -4.17 5.93
N ILE A 195 -3.21 -2.93 6.21
CA ILE A 195 -3.49 -1.92 5.18
C ILE A 195 -2.56 -0.75 5.41
N ILE A 196 -1.75 -0.42 4.42
CA ILE A 196 -0.93 0.78 4.39
C ILE A 196 -1.62 1.82 3.50
N ASP A 197 -1.99 2.93 4.09
CA ASP A 197 -2.62 4.05 3.40
C ASP A 197 -1.69 5.27 3.41
N ILE A 198 -1.06 5.56 2.26
CA ILE A 198 -0.22 6.75 2.13
C ILE A 198 -1.11 7.95 1.85
N VAL A 199 -1.19 8.84 2.83
CA VAL A 199 -2.03 10.04 2.80
C VAL A 199 -1.18 11.24 2.44
N ASP A 200 -1.37 11.80 1.25
CA ASP A 200 -0.62 12.95 0.75
C ASP A 200 -1.06 14.23 1.47
N ASN A 201 -0.45 14.49 2.64
CA ASN A 201 -0.93 15.41 3.66
C ASN A 201 -0.89 16.88 3.24
N LYS A 202 0.03 17.28 2.34
CA LYS A 202 0.17 18.65 1.83
C LYS A 202 -0.75 18.96 0.64
N THR A 203 -1.43 17.98 0.06
CA THR A 203 -2.30 18.16 -1.10
C THR A 203 -3.78 18.13 -0.72
N VAL A 204 -4.63 18.66 -1.62
CA VAL A 204 -6.10 18.56 -1.49
C VAL A 204 -6.58 17.10 -1.48
N LEU A 205 -5.77 16.16 -1.98
CA LEU A 205 -6.07 14.73 -2.03
C LEU A 205 -6.14 14.10 -0.63
N LYS A 206 -5.56 14.75 0.39
CA LYS A 206 -5.75 14.39 1.80
C LYS A 206 -7.24 14.22 2.15
N ASN A 207 -8.12 15.02 1.57
CA ASN A 207 -9.55 14.95 1.86
C ASN A 207 -10.16 13.60 1.45
N GLN A 208 -9.56 12.89 0.50
CA GLN A 208 -10.00 11.54 0.10
C GLN A 208 -9.75 10.50 1.21
N TYR A 209 -8.80 10.76 2.10
CA TYR A 209 -8.53 9.89 3.25
C TYR A 209 -9.75 9.73 4.17
N TYR A 210 -10.50 10.80 4.42
CA TYR A 210 -11.65 10.73 5.32
C TYR A 210 -12.75 9.79 4.78
N THR A 211 -12.90 9.68 3.46
CA THR A 211 -13.78 8.69 2.84
C THR A 211 -13.23 7.27 3.01
N ARG A 212 -11.91 7.08 2.88
CA ARG A 212 -11.26 5.78 3.11
C ARG A 212 -11.36 5.36 4.57
N LYS A 213 -11.11 6.30 5.49
CA LYS A 213 -11.22 6.06 6.94
C LYS A 213 -12.60 5.55 7.35
N GLN A 214 -13.67 6.03 6.70
CA GLN A 214 -15.01 5.51 6.95
C GLN A 214 -15.11 4.03 6.57
N ALA A 215 -14.57 3.63 5.42
CA ALA A 215 -14.56 2.22 4.99
C ALA A 215 -13.73 1.32 5.93
N TYR A 216 -12.65 1.85 6.53
CA TYR A 216 -11.86 1.13 7.54
C TYR A 216 -12.66 0.91 8.83
N LYS A 217 -13.40 1.94 9.28
CA LYS A 217 -14.28 1.84 10.46
C LYS A 217 -15.41 0.84 10.24
N GLU A 218 -16.01 0.79 9.04
CA GLU A 218 -17.05 -0.20 8.68
C GLU A 218 -16.54 -1.65 8.74
N ARG A 219 -15.21 -1.83 8.67
CA ARG A 219 -14.52 -3.10 8.82
C ARG A 219 -13.96 -3.35 10.22
N GLU A 220 -14.28 -2.48 11.16
CA GLU A 220 -13.81 -2.56 12.55
C GLU A 220 -12.28 -2.68 12.66
N SER A 221 -11.57 -2.09 11.67
CA SER A 221 -10.11 -2.10 11.63
C SER A 221 -9.53 -1.20 12.73
N ILE A 222 -8.43 -1.61 13.35
CA ILE A 222 -7.60 -0.73 14.17
C ILE A 222 -6.95 0.29 13.24
N ILE A 223 -7.08 1.59 13.53
CA ILE A 223 -6.51 2.66 12.70
C ILE A 223 -5.41 3.37 13.48
N ILE A 224 -4.18 3.29 12.95
CA ILE A 224 -2.99 3.95 13.49
C ILE A 224 -2.58 5.05 12.51
N GLU A 225 -2.56 6.29 12.98
CA GLU A 225 -2.21 7.47 12.18
C GLU A 225 -0.81 7.96 12.57
N SER A 226 0.08 8.15 11.58
CA SER A 226 1.44 8.62 11.80
C SER A 226 1.80 9.71 10.79
N LYS A 227 2.62 10.68 11.22
CA LYS A 227 3.17 11.72 10.34
C LYS A 227 4.54 11.28 9.82
N ILE A 228 4.71 11.32 8.53
CA ILE A 228 5.96 11.00 7.83
C ILE A 228 6.47 12.28 7.17
N ASP A 229 7.65 12.70 7.54
CA ASP A 229 8.35 13.83 6.93
C ASP A 229 9.52 13.31 6.10
N PHE A 230 9.55 13.63 4.81
CA PHE A 230 10.61 13.17 3.90
C PHE A 230 12.01 13.58 4.37
N MET A 231 12.16 14.75 5.06
CA MET A 231 13.45 15.22 5.58
C MET A 231 13.99 14.32 6.72
N LYS A 232 13.12 13.52 7.35
CA LYS A 232 13.48 12.59 8.43
C LYS A 232 13.61 11.14 7.93
N MET A 233 13.33 10.88 6.67
CA MET A 233 13.54 9.56 6.05
C MET A 233 15.04 9.38 5.77
N LYS A 234 15.59 8.27 6.24
CA LYS A 234 17.02 7.91 6.05
C LYS A 234 17.21 7.04 4.84
#